data_be09a7678bb1d5abc78af4d781ab0a6d
#
_entry.id   be09a7678bb1d5abc78af4d781ab0a6d
#
_cell.length_a   1.000
_cell.length_b   1.000
_cell.length_c   1.000
_cell.angle_alpha   90.00
_cell.angle_beta   90.00
_cell.angle_gamma   90.00
#
_symmetry.space_group_name_H-M   'P 1'
#
loop_
_entity.id
_entity.type
_entity.pdbx_description
1 polymer ?
#
loop_
_entity_poly.entity_id
_entity_poly.type
_entity_poly.pdbx_seq_one_letter_code
_entity_poly.pdbx_strand_id
1 'polypeptide(L)'
;MNPEITLLVHNIRSTHNVGAIFRTAEGFGVKKIILSGYTPYPELSLCSRAPACALVDGEIRSEDPRLPHIREKITSQIHKTALGAESLVPFEFYEDINDWIKENQRTENLPIIALEQSKDSVMLSEFQPPEKFALLLGEEVHGITSELLGNCDFTVEIPMFGQKESFNVSVATGIALFGLVFPRMK
;
A
#
# COMPACT_ATOMS: atom_id res chain seq x y z
N MET A 1 19.20 -10.72 1.89
CA MET A 1 18.82 -9.28 1.96
C MET A 1 17.31 -9.21 2.10
N ASN A 2 16.77 -8.24 2.81
CA ASN A 2 15.32 -8.03 2.84
C ASN A 2 14.86 -7.54 1.46
N PRO A 3 13.68 -7.96 0.98
CA PRO A 3 13.15 -7.48 -0.29
C PRO A 3 12.86 -5.98 -0.22
N GLU A 4 12.99 -5.29 -1.36
CA GLU A 4 12.58 -3.90 -1.50
C GLU A 4 11.11 -3.84 -1.87
N ILE A 5 10.28 -3.27 -0.98
CA ILE A 5 8.83 -3.31 -1.09
C ILE A 5 8.26 -1.91 -1.32
N THR A 6 7.40 -1.76 -2.33
CA THR A 6 6.48 -0.63 -2.49
C THR A 6 5.08 -1.11 -2.13
N LEU A 7 4.37 -0.42 -1.22
CA LEU A 7 2.96 -0.73 -0.93
C LEU A 7 2.04 0.09 -1.83
N LEU A 8 1.06 -0.57 -2.46
CA LEU A 8 -0.02 0.07 -3.19
C LEU A 8 -1.29 -0.03 -2.33
N VAL A 9 -1.76 1.09 -1.83
CA VAL A 9 -2.92 1.18 -0.92
C VAL A 9 -4.07 1.82 -1.69
N HIS A 10 -4.90 0.97 -2.29
CA HIS A 10 -5.94 1.39 -3.24
C HIS A 10 -7.34 1.33 -2.63
N ASN A 11 -8.06 2.47 -2.66
CA ASN A 11 -9.44 2.56 -2.22
C ASN A 11 -9.71 2.16 -0.76
N ILE A 12 -8.77 2.42 0.15
CA ILE A 12 -8.96 2.20 1.58
C ILE A 12 -9.65 3.42 2.20
N ARG A 13 -10.86 3.24 2.76
CA ARG A 13 -11.66 4.36 3.30
C ARG A 13 -11.19 4.85 4.66
N SER A 14 -10.73 3.95 5.49
CA SER A 14 -10.46 4.22 6.91
C SER A 14 -9.11 4.89 7.12
N THR A 15 -9.13 6.14 7.60
CA THR A 15 -7.91 6.86 8.04
C THR A 15 -7.15 6.10 9.11
N HIS A 16 -7.84 5.31 9.97
CA HIS A 16 -7.20 4.48 10.99
C HIS A 16 -6.48 3.29 10.38
N ASN A 17 -7.06 2.65 9.35
CA ASN A 17 -6.38 1.57 8.62
C ASN A 17 -5.15 2.12 7.89
N VAL A 18 -5.27 3.26 7.21
CA VAL A 18 -4.14 3.91 6.55
C VAL A 18 -3.02 4.23 7.53
N GLY A 19 -3.32 4.82 8.69
CA GLY A 19 -2.31 5.10 9.70
C GLY A 19 -1.66 3.83 10.26
N ALA A 20 -2.43 2.76 10.51
CA ALA A 20 -1.90 1.47 10.94
C ALA A 20 -1.00 0.83 9.84
N ILE A 21 -1.35 1.00 8.56
CA ILE A 21 -0.52 0.56 7.42
C ILE A 21 0.80 1.33 7.39
N PHE A 22 0.80 2.66 7.55
CA PHE A 22 2.04 3.45 7.66
C PHE A 22 2.95 2.94 8.77
N ARG A 23 2.40 2.70 9.97
CA ARG A 23 3.16 2.19 11.11
C ARG A 23 3.74 0.80 10.84
N THR A 24 2.96 -0.08 10.24
CA THR A 24 3.40 -1.43 9.86
C THR A 24 4.48 -1.36 8.78
N ALA A 25 4.30 -0.52 7.77
CA ALA A 25 5.25 -0.30 6.69
C ALA A 25 6.61 0.21 7.19
N GLU A 26 6.59 1.15 8.13
CA GLU A 26 7.81 1.64 8.80
C GLU A 26 8.55 0.50 9.51
N GLY A 27 7.83 -0.28 10.32
CA GLY A 27 8.40 -1.41 11.06
C GLY A 27 9.01 -2.50 10.20
N PHE A 28 8.53 -2.70 8.96
CA PHE A 28 9.10 -3.64 7.99
C PHE A 28 10.12 -3.01 7.02
N GLY A 29 10.39 -1.71 7.12
CA GLY A 29 11.34 -1.02 6.25
C GLY A 29 10.84 -0.91 4.80
N VAL A 30 9.54 -0.76 4.60
CA VAL A 30 8.94 -0.52 3.27
C VAL A 30 9.55 0.74 2.64
N LYS A 31 9.94 0.66 1.38
CA LYS A 31 10.62 1.75 0.66
C LYS A 31 9.72 2.97 0.47
N LYS A 32 8.48 2.75 0.05
CA LYS A 32 7.46 3.80 -0.12
C LYS A 32 6.04 3.23 -0.17
N ILE A 33 5.07 4.11 0.05
CA ILE A 33 3.65 3.80 -0.06
C ILE A 33 3.06 4.63 -1.20
N ILE A 34 2.32 3.98 -2.09
CA ILE A 34 1.49 4.62 -3.12
C ILE A 34 0.05 4.55 -2.63
N LEU A 35 -0.54 5.68 -2.37
CA LEU A 35 -1.95 5.83 -2.00
C LEU A 35 -2.73 6.18 -3.26
N SER A 36 -3.90 5.58 -3.48
CA SER A 36 -4.65 5.85 -4.70
C SER A 36 -6.17 5.79 -4.55
N GLY A 37 -6.85 6.42 -5.52
CA GLY A 37 -8.30 6.52 -5.54
C GLY A 37 -8.81 7.39 -4.39
N TYR A 38 -9.82 6.91 -3.65
CA TYR A 38 -10.34 7.66 -2.50
C TYR A 38 -9.59 7.39 -1.17
N THR A 39 -8.43 6.73 -1.22
CA THR A 39 -7.62 6.51 -0.01
C THR A 39 -7.20 7.84 0.60
N PRO A 40 -7.51 8.11 1.88
CA PRO A 40 -7.05 9.33 2.54
C PRO A 40 -5.53 9.29 2.72
N TYR A 41 -4.88 10.45 2.54
CA TYR A 41 -3.44 10.58 2.66
C TYR A 41 -3.05 11.74 3.60
N PRO A 42 -1.88 11.65 4.28
CA PRO A 42 -1.38 12.73 5.14
C PRO A 42 -1.13 14.00 4.32
N GLU A 43 -0.92 15.13 5.00
CA GLU A 43 -0.51 16.36 4.33
C GLU A 43 0.82 16.17 3.60
N LEU A 44 0.88 16.59 2.34
CA LEU A 44 2.04 16.37 1.46
C LEU A 44 3.33 17.01 2.00
N SER A 45 3.22 18.08 2.78
CA SER A 45 4.35 18.78 3.41
C SER A 45 5.05 18.00 4.51
N LEU A 46 4.42 16.94 5.07
CA LEU A 46 4.95 16.17 6.19
C LEU A 46 6.06 15.20 5.80
N CYS A 47 6.20 14.90 4.54
CA CYS A 47 7.22 13.97 4.09
C CYS A 47 8.61 14.63 4.02
N SER A 48 9.32 14.64 5.15
CA SER A 48 10.58 15.37 5.31
C SER A 48 11.81 14.70 4.69
N ARG A 49 11.71 13.49 4.15
CA ARG A 49 12.88 12.70 3.71
C ARG A 49 13.00 12.44 2.21
N ALA A 50 12.05 12.83 1.39
CA ALA A 50 12.18 12.65 -0.05
C ALA A 50 11.59 13.83 -0.83
N PRO A 51 12.28 14.35 -1.84
CA PRO A 51 11.71 15.33 -2.78
C PRO A 51 10.49 14.79 -3.55
N ALA A 52 10.24 13.48 -3.50
CA ALA A 52 9.15 12.78 -4.18
C ALA A 52 7.80 12.75 -3.42
N CYS A 53 7.73 13.25 -2.19
CA CYS A 53 6.48 13.19 -1.41
C CYS A 53 5.41 14.19 -1.82
N ALA A 54 5.68 14.99 -2.82
CA ALA A 54 4.73 15.96 -3.38
C ALA A 54 4.24 15.54 -4.78
N LEU A 55 4.37 14.27 -5.13
CA LEU A 55 3.83 13.77 -6.39
C LEU A 55 2.33 13.52 -6.25
N VAL A 56 1.56 14.18 -7.08
CA VAL A 56 0.16 13.86 -7.35
C VAL A 56 0.09 13.59 -8.85
N ASP A 57 -0.36 12.40 -9.21
CA ASP A 57 -0.42 11.94 -10.61
C ASP A 57 0.93 12.00 -11.36
N GLY A 58 2.04 11.70 -10.67
CA GLY A 58 3.39 11.75 -11.25
C GLY A 58 3.99 13.13 -11.40
N GLU A 59 3.26 14.20 -11.04
CA GLU A 59 3.75 15.58 -11.09
C GLU A 59 4.15 16.09 -9.70
N ILE A 60 5.30 16.76 -9.62
CA ILE A 60 5.72 17.47 -8.40
C ILE A 60 4.78 18.66 -8.19
N ARG A 61 3.94 18.59 -7.15
CA ARG A 61 3.13 19.73 -6.73
C ARG A 61 3.79 20.43 -5.54
N SER A 62 3.94 21.73 -5.66
CA SER A 62 4.49 22.57 -4.58
C SER A 62 3.52 22.77 -3.42
N GLU A 63 2.24 22.50 -3.62
CA GLU A 63 1.18 22.68 -2.63
C GLU A 63 0.18 21.52 -2.66
N ASP A 64 -0.32 21.16 -1.47
CA ASP A 64 -1.41 20.21 -1.31
C ASP A 64 -2.72 20.83 -1.83
N PRO A 65 -3.40 20.24 -2.84
CA PRO A 65 -4.59 20.82 -3.46
C PRO A 65 -5.82 20.85 -2.54
N ARG A 66 -5.79 20.11 -1.44
CA ARG A 66 -6.92 20.04 -0.50
C ARG A 66 -7.03 21.29 0.35
N LEU A 67 -8.27 21.64 0.75
CA LEU A 67 -8.52 22.74 1.68
C LEU A 67 -7.79 22.52 3.03
N PRO A 68 -7.19 23.55 3.65
CA PRO A 68 -6.37 23.42 4.86
C PRO A 68 -7.04 22.62 5.98
N HIS A 69 -8.30 22.93 6.30
CA HIS A 69 -9.03 22.23 7.37
C HIS A 69 -9.33 20.75 7.06
N ILE A 70 -9.40 20.38 5.77
CA ILE A 70 -9.59 18.97 5.33
C ILE A 70 -8.29 18.20 5.52
N ARG A 71 -7.16 18.74 5.02
CA ARG A 71 -5.85 18.08 5.14
C ARG A 71 -5.43 17.92 6.60
N GLU A 72 -5.60 18.97 7.44
CA GLU A 72 -5.31 18.89 8.87
C GLU A 72 -6.15 17.82 9.59
N LYS A 73 -7.46 17.78 9.30
CA LYS A 73 -8.36 16.77 9.88
C LYS A 73 -7.95 15.35 9.51
N ILE A 74 -7.71 15.10 8.21
CA ILE A 74 -7.32 13.78 7.71
C ILE A 74 -5.97 13.37 8.29
N THR A 75 -4.97 14.26 8.25
CA THR A 75 -3.64 14.02 8.81
C THR A 75 -3.71 13.68 10.29
N SER A 76 -4.47 14.45 11.07
CA SER A 76 -4.66 14.18 12.51
C SER A 76 -5.33 12.83 12.76
N GLN A 77 -6.27 12.40 11.91
CA GLN A 77 -6.90 11.08 12.04
C GLN A 77 -5.93 9.94 11.70
N ILE A 78 -5.13 10.07 10.65
CA ILE A 78 -4.08 9.10 10.28
C ILE A 78 -3.04 9.01 11.39
N HIS A 79 -2.59 10.16 11.92
CA HIS A 79 -1.59 10.24 12.99
C HIS A 79 -1.96 9.42 14.23
N LYS A 80 -3.25 9.31 14.58
CA LYS A 80 -3.71 8.56 15.76
C LYS A 80 -3.27 7.10 15.79
N THR A 81 -3.08 6.49 14.61
CA THR A 81 -2.66 5.08 14.49
C THR A 81 -1.27 4.94 13.88
N ALA A 82 -0.84 5.89 13.07
CA ALA A 82 0.50 5.94 12.50
C ALA A 82 1.57 6.32 13.52
N LEU A 83 1.22 7.18 14.50
CA LEU A 83 2.11 7.64 15.59
C LEU A 83 3.44 8.21 15.08
N GLY A 84 3.41 8.96 13.99
CA GLY A 84 4.59 9.59 13.37
C GLY A 84 5.19 8.82 12.20
N ALA A 85 4.80 7.56 11.97
CA ALA A 85 5.31 6.77 10.84
C ALA A 85 4.96 7.39 9.47
N GLU A 86 3.86 8.15 9.39
CA GLU A 86 3.45 8.89 8.20
C GLU A 86 4.45 9.99 7.76
N SER A 87 5.33 10.39 8.65
CA SER A 87 6.43 11.33 8.34
C SER A 87 7.76 10.65 8.06
N LEU A 88 7.85 9.33 8.30
CA LEU A 88 9.08 8.54 8.14
C LEU A 88 9.07 7.71 6.85
N VAL A 89 7.92 7.19 6.46
CA VAL A 89 7.77 6.40 5.23
C VAL A 89 7.40 7.33 4.07
N PRO A 90 8.22 7.41 3.00
CA PRO A 90 7.88 8.16 1.80
C PRO A 90 6.55 7.68 1.22
N PHE A 91 5.73 8.61 0.73
CA PHE A 91 4.49 8.25 0.05
C PHE A 91 4.21 9.16 -1.14
N GLU A 92 3.41 8.65 -2.07
CA GLU A 92 2.90 9.35 -3.24
C GLU A 92 1.39 9.13 -3.31
N PHE A 93 0.65 10.04 -3.94
CA PHE A 93 -0.78 9.89 -4.18
C PHE A 93 -1.08 9.95 -5.67
N TYR A 94 -1.94 9.05 -6.14
CA TYR A 94 -2.46 8.99 -7.51
C TYR A 94 -4.00 8.96 -7.48
N GLU A 95 -4.64 9.80 -8.28
CA GLU A 95 -6.10 9.76 -8.42
C GLU A 95 -6.55 8.44 -9.07
N ASP A 96 -5.81 7.96 -10.08
CA ASP A 96 -6.01 6.66 -10.71
C ASP A 96 -4.78 5.77 -10.53
N ILE A 97 -4.94 4.59 -9.95
CA ILE A 97 -3.88 3.59 -9.77
C ILE A 97 -3.26 3.15 -11.10
N ASN A 98 -4.04 3.19 -12.20
CA ASN A 98 -3.56 2.82 -13.52
C ASN A 98 -2.45 3.76 -14.03
N ASP A 99 -2.42 5.01 -13.59
CA ASP A 99 -1.36 5.94 -13.97
C ASP A 99 -0.05 5.57 -13.28
N TRP A 100 -0.09 5.17 -12.01
CA TRP A 100 1.08 4.59 -11.35
C TRP A 100 1.54 3.29 -12.04
N ILE A 101 0.61 2.40 -12.41
CA ILE A 101 0.96 1.13 -13.10
C ILE A 101 1.68 1.42 -14.42
N LYS A 102 1.17 2.36 -15.23
CA LYS A 102 1.82 2.78 -16.49
C LYS A 102 3.22 3.36 -16.24
N GLU A 103 3.37 4.17 -15.20
CA GLU A 103 4.66 4.75 -14.83
C GLU A 103 5.63 3.66 -14.36
N ASN A 104 5.19 2.75 -13.50
CA ASN A 104 5.97 1.61 -13.06
C ASN A 104 6.52 0.78 -14.25
N GLN A 105 5.66 0.48 -15.25
CA GLN A 105 6.06 -0.26 -16.45
C GLN A 105 7.12 0.46 -17.28
N ARG A 106 7.18 1.80 -17.24
CA ARG A 106 8.16 2.60 -17.97
C ARG A 106 9.47 2.80 -17.20
N THR A 107 9.45 2.66 -15.88
CA THR A 107 10.58 3.00 -15.01
C THR A 107 11.16 1.78 -14.33
N GLU A 108 10.70 1.45 -13.15
CA GLU A 108 11.26 0.36 -12.32
C GLU A 108 10.77 -1.03 -12.74
N ASN A 109 9.63 -1.11 -13.40
CA ASN A 109 8.95 -2.35 -13.83
C ASN A 109 8.88 -3.39 -12.70
N LEU A 110 8.48 -2.93 -11.51
CA LEU A 110 8.32 -3.80 -10.35
C LEU A 110 7.20 -4.80 -10.59
N PRO A 111 7.41 -6.09 -10.35
CA PRO A 111 6.32 -7.06 -10.31
C PRO A 111 5.26 -6.65 -9.29
N ILE A 112 3.99 -6.75 -9.66
CA ILE A 112 2.86 -6.40 -8.80
C ILE A 112 2.28 -7.68 -8.21
N ILE A 113 2.26 -7.77 -6.89
CA ILE A 113 1.67 -8.87 -6.12
C ILE A 113 0.37 -8.36 -5.51
N ALA A 114 -0.77 -8.93 -5.88
CA ALA A 114 -2.05 -8.65 -5.26
C ALA A 114 -2.24 -9.49 -3.99
N LEU A 115 -2.67 -8.87 -2.89
CA LEU A 115 -3.14 -9.57 -1.70
C LEU A 115 -4.66 -9.74 -1.78
N GLU A 116 -5.11 -10.86 -2.33
CA GLU A 116 -6.53 -11.13 -2.58
C GLU A 116 -6.80 -12.64 -2.64
N GLN A 117 -8.03 -13.03 -2.32
CA GLN A 117 -8.50 -14.40 -2.50
C GLN A 117 -9.06 -14.56 -3.91
N SER A 118 -8.48 -15.45 -4.70
CA SER A 118 -8.93 -15.74 -6.05
C SER A 118 -8.74 -17.22 -6.38
N LYS A 119 -9.29 -17.67 -7.52
CA LYS A 119 -9.13 -19.06 -7.95
C LYS A 119 -7.68 -19.44 -8.27
N ASP A 120 -6.89 -18.44 -8.67
CA ASP A 120 -5.51 -18.60 -9.13
C ASP A 120 -4.51 -18.05 -8.10
N SER A 121 -4.97 -17.74 -6.86
CA SER A 121 -4.10 -17.25 -5.80
C SER A 121 -3.22 -18.37 -5.24
N VAL A 122 -2.01 -18.00 -4.84
CA VAL A 122 -1.05 -18.86 -4.16
C VAL A 122 -1.10 -18.56 -2.66
N MET A 123 -1.04 -19.58 -1.82
CA MET A 123 -0.93 -19.36 -0.37
C MET A 123 0.31 -18.54 -0.05
N LEU A 124 0.14 -17.49 0.78
CA LEU A 124 1.25 -16.63 1.20
C LEU A 124 2.43 -17.42 1.79
N SER A 125 2.14 -18.53 2.49
CA SER A 125 3.15 -19.42 3.09
C SER A 125 3.97 -20.22 2.09
N GLU A 126 3.54 -20.31 0.84
CA GLU A 126 4.18 -21.07 -0.24
C GLU A 126 4.83 -20.16 -1.28
N PHE A 127 4.50 -18.87 -1.24
CA PHE A 127 4.99 -17.90 -2.20
C PHE A 127 6.41 -17.45 -1.87
N GLN A 128 7.25 -17.35 -2.91
CA GLN A 128 8.60 -16.80 -2.82
C GLN A 128 8.62 -15.46 -3.55
N PRO A 129 8.73 -14.33 -2.82
CA PRO A 129 8.68 -13.02 -3.44
C PRO A 129 9.95 -12.73 -4.24
N PRO A 130 9.87 -11.90 -5.30
CA PRO A 130 11.03 -11.29 -5.93
C PRO A 130 11.83 -10.40 -4.95
N GLU A 131 13.07 -10.06 -5.30
CA GLU A 131 13.90 -9.14 -4.49
C GLU A 131 13.30 -7.74 -4.40
N LYS A 132 12.55 -7.31 -5.41
CA LYS A 132 11.84 -6.02 -5.48
C LYS A 132 10.45 -6.26 -6.04
N PHE A 133 9.45 -5.69 -5.40
CA PHE A 133 8.06 -5.81 -5.84
C PHE A 133 7.16 -4.72 -5.27
N ALA A 134 5.98 -4.59 -5.87
CA ALA A 134 4.88 -3.81 -5.33
C ALA A 134 3.82 -4.76 -4.75
N LEU A 135 3.33 -4.49 -3.52
CA LEU A 135 2.25 -5.24 -2.87
C LEU A 135 0.97 -4.42 -2.92
N LEU A 136 -0.02 -4.89 -3.66
CA LEU A 136 -1.33 -4.24 -3.82
C LEU A 136 -2.32 -4.72 -2.76
N LEU A 137 -2.88 -3.74 -2.05
CA LEU A 137 -3.96 -3.90 -1.08
C LEU A 137 -5.23 -3.26 -1.65
N GLY A 138 -6.33 -3.99 -1.63
CA GLY A 138 -7.62 -3.53 -2.15
C GLY A 138 -8.59 -3.02 -1.10
N GLU A 139 -9.75 -2.58 -1.55
CA GLU A 139 -10.87 -2.10 -0.74
C GLU A 139 -11.35 -3.17 0.26
N GLU A 140 -11.79 -2.71 1.45
CA GLU A 140 -12.19 -3.59 2.56
C GLU A 140 -13.45 -4.41 2.29
N VAL A 141 -14.33 -3.97 1.38
CA VAL A 141 -15.63 -4.62 1.10
C VAL A 141 -15.61 -5.44 -0.17
N HIS A 142 -15.08 -4.85 -1.25
CA HIS A 142 -15.13 -5.47 -2.59
C HIS A 142 -13.78 -6.06 -3.04
N GLY A 143 -12.73 -5.85 -2.23
CA GLY A 143 -11.39 -6.33 -2.56
C GLY A 143 -10.78 -5.63 -3.78
N ILE A 144 -9.99 -6.36 -4.55
CA ILE A 144 -9.35 -5.89 -5.78
C ILE A 144 -10.21 -6.29 -6.98
N THR A 145 -10.56 -5.33 -7.83
CA THR A 145 -11.38 -5.60 -9.02
C THR A 145 -10.68 -6.57 -9.98
N SER A 146 -11.45 -7.35 -10.75
CA SER A 146 -10.90 -8.29 -11.73
C SER A 146 -10.05 -7.60 -12.79
N GLU A 147 -10.40 -6.36 -13.17
CA GLU A 147 -9.63 -5.54 -14.09
C GLU A 147 -8.24 -5.22 -13.52
N LEU A 148 -8.19 -4.83 -12.25
CA LEU A 148 -6.94 -4.49 -11.59
C LEU A 148 -6.10 -5.75 -11.29
N LEU A 149 -6.73 -6.88 -10.95
CA LEU A 149 -6.05 -8.17 -10.84
C LEU A 149 -5.39 -8.60 -12.15
N GLY A 150 -5.99 -8.27 -13.30
CA GLY A 150 -5.41 -8.51 -14.62
C GLY A 150 -4.10 -7.75 -14.89
N ASN A 151 -3.79 -6.72 -14.10
CA ASN A 151 -2.53 -5.97 -14.17
C ASN A 151 -1.48 -6.48 -13.15
N CYS A 152 -1.80 -7.49 -12.35
CA CYS A 152 -0.91 -8.05 -11.35
C CYS A 152 -0.18 -9.28 -11.90
N ASP A 153 1.09 -9.44 -11.55
CA ASP A 153 1.91 -10.59 -11.95
C ASP A 153 1.63 -11.81 -11.09
N PHE A 154 1.25 -11.58 -9.83
CA PHE A 154 0.94 -12.63 -8.86
C PHE A 154 -0.24 -12.23 -7.98
N THR A 155 -0.99 -13.24 -7.53
CA THR A 155 -2.00 -13.07 -6.48
C THR A 155 -1.67 -14.03 -5.34
N VAL A 156 -1.57 -13.47 -4.13
CA VAL A 156 -1.31 -14.25 -2.92
C VAL A 156 -2.47 -14.11 -1.94
N GLU A 157 -2.76 -15.18 -1.21
CA GLU A 157 -3.83 -15.16 -0.23
C GLU A 157 -3.38 -15.58 1.16
N ILE A 158 -4.07 -15.04 2.16
CA ILE A 158 -3.97 -15.45 3.55
C ILE A 158 -5.14 -16.40 3.83
N PRO A 159 -4.89 -17.69 4.19
CA PRO A 159 -5.97 -18.63 4.41
C PRO A 159 -6.83 -18.23 5.61
N MET A 160 -8.15 -18.36 5.45
CA MET A 160 -9.13 -18.11 6.52
C MET A 160 -9.68 -19.45 7.02
N PHE A 161 -9.60 -19.70 8.34
CA PHE A 161 -10.13 -20.92 8.98
C PHE A 161 -11.38 -20.65 9.82
N GLY A 162 -11.80 -19.39 9.94
CA GLY A 162 -12.97 -18.97 10.68
C GLY A 162 -14.20 -18.79 9.79
N GLN A 163 -15.22 -18.12 10.34
CA GLN A 163 -16.47 -17.81 9.61
C GLN A 163 -16.41 -16.51 8.80
N LYS A 164 -15.39 -15.68 9.01
CA LYS A 164 -15.20 -14.44 8.25
C LYS A 164 -14.42 -14.72 6.98
N GLU A 165 -14.76 -13.96 5.94
CA GLU A 165 -14.19 -14.12 4.60
C GLU A 165 -12.83 -13.41 4.45
N SER A 166 -12.54 -12.40 5.29
CA SER A 166 -11.30 -11.63 5.21
C SER A 166 -10.85 -11.09 6.56
N PHE A 167 -9.57 -10.74 6.65
CA PHE A 167 -9.00 -9.93 7.74
C PHE A 167 -9.26 -8.44 7.51
N ASN A 168 -9.19 -7.65 8.58
CA ASN A 168 -9.02 -6.20 8.44
C ASN A 168 -7.77 -5.90 7.61
N VAL A 169 -7.85 -4.95 6.68
CA VAL A 169 -6.78 -4.67 5.71
C VAL A 169 -5.44 -4.33 6.38
N SER A 170 -5.42 -3.59 7.47
CA SER A 170 -4.17 -3.28 8.18
C SER A 170 -3.56 -4.51 8.87
N VAL A 171 -4.38 -5.44 9.34
CA VAL A 171 -3.94 -6.73 9.88
C VAL A 171 -3.41 -7.62 8.75
N ALA A 172 -4.16 -7.72 7.64
CA ALA A 172 -3.74 -8.46 6.45
C ALA A 172 -2.39 -7.95 5.93
N THR A 173 -2.19 -6.62 5.90
CA THR A 173 -0.91 -5.99 5.53
C THR A 173 0.24 -6.48 6.42
N GLY A 174 0.04 -6.51 7.74
CA GLY A 174 1.08 -6.98 8.67
C GLY A 174 1.43 -8.46 8.46
N ILE A 175 0.42 -9.31 8.25
CA ILE A 175 0.62 -10.75 7.98
C ILE A 175 1.34 -10.93 6.64
N ALA A 176 0.92 -10.21 5.59
CA ALA A 176 1.53 -10.30 4.27
C ALA A 176 2.98 -9.85 4.29
N LEU A 177 3.28 -8.69 4.88
CA LEU A 177 4.65 -8.19 5.00
C LEU A 177 5.53 -9.14 5.80
N PHE A 178 5.05 -9.69 6.90
CA PHE A 178 5.79 -10.69 7.66
C PHE A 178 6.11 -11.93 6.80
N GLY A 179 5.13 -12.47 6.08
CA GLY A 179 5.33 -13.65 5.23
C GLY A 179 6.25 -13.40 4.04
N LEU A 180 6.22 -12.19 3.46
CA LEU A 180 7.04 -11.82 2.30
C LEU A 180 8.47 -11.40 2.69
N VAL A 181 8.66 -10.78 3.86
CA VAL A 181 9.99 -10.38 4.35
C VAL A 181 10.73 -11.58 4.96
N PHE A 182 10.00 -12.48 5.64
CA PHE A 182 10.57 -13.67 6.28
C PHE A 182 10.01 -14.95 5.64
N PRO A 183 10.25 -15.19 4.33
CA PRO A 183 9.78 -16.40 3.69
C PRO A 183 10.42 -17.61 4.39
N ARG A 184 9.66 -18.71 4.54
CA ARG A 184 10.21 -19.94 5.13
C ARG A 184 11.42 -20.37 4.32
N MET A 185 12.59 -20.38 4.95
CA MET A 185 13.76 -21.03 4.36
C MET A 185 13.42 -22.54 4.20
N LYS A 186 13.47 -23.00 2.97
CA LYS A 186 13.32 -24.42 2.64
C LYS A 186 14.59 -25.16 3.01
#